data_814f450221d317cc14f93d9ac308f738
#
_entry.id   814f450221d317cc14f93d9ac308f738
#
_cell.length_a   1.000
_cell.length_b   1.000
_cell.length_c   1.000
_cell.angle_alpha   90.00
_cell.angle_beta   90.00
_cell.angle_gamma   90.00
#
_symmetry.space_group_name_H-M   'P 1'
#
loop_
_entity.id
_entity.type
_entity.pdbx_description
1 polymer ?
#
loop_
_entity_poly.entity_id
_entity_poly.type
_entity_poly.pdbx_seq_one_letter_code
_entity_poly.pdbx_strand_id
1 'polypeptide(L)'
;MINKNLDANTYSKMANAIRVLTIDAVEAANSGHPGMPMGMADVATLLFSEFLKFDPKNPKWVDRDRFVLSAGHGSMLIYALLYLTGYSDISLDEIKNFRQFGSKTAGHPEYGEIDGVETTTGPLGQGFANAVGMAMAERQLSAKFGKEIVDHNTYCIVGDGCLMEGISHEAASLAGHQRLGKLIVLFDDNGISIDGSTDLTVSDDHIERFKAYGWHTASADGHDFNAVRSVISQAKDSSKPSFLAFKTQIGFGSPNKGGTAACHGAPLGADEIELVRSTLNWSEEPFVIPESIIVAWRKLGEKGGKEEKAWQERLKQLENGQKQSFKNTIKAELNSNVLNALHTKIFCIVVDTMKSSIGCFYVGTVL
;
A
#
# COMPACT_ATOMS: atom_id res chain seq x y z
N MET A 1 -13.05 13.89 -11.29
CA MET A 1 -13.74 13.23 -12.42
C MET A 1 -12.96 11.97 -12.75
N ILE A 2 -13.57 10.80 -12.60
CA ILE A 2 -13.01 9.49 -12.92
C ILE A 2 -12.62 9.48 -14.40
N ASN A 3 -11.46 8.98 -14.72
CA ASN A 3 -10.97 8.86 -16.11
C ASN A 3 -11.76 7.71 -16.80
N LYS A 4 -12.99 8.00 -17.21
CA LYS A 4 -13.92 7.01 -17.78
C LYS A 4 -13.56 6.57 -19.22
N ASN A 5 -12.34 6.81 -19.69
CA ASN A 5 -12.01 6.72 -21.11
C ASN A 5 -11.07 5.56 -21.49
N LEU A 6 -10.68 4.69 -20.56
CA LEU A 6 -9.95 3.49 -20.93
C LEU A 6 -10.94 2.35 -21.15
N ASP A 7 -10.79 1.60 -22.23
CA ASP A 7 -11.57 0.40 -22.49
C ASP A 7 -11.04 -0.81 -21.68
N ALA A 8 -11.83 -1.87 -21.56
CA ALA A 8 -11.47 -3.06 -20.81
C ALA A 8 -10.18 -3.71 -21.34
N ASN A 9 -9.94 -3.67 -22.65
CA ASN A 9 -8.74 -4.22 -23.23
C ASN A 9 -7.49 -3.43 -22.83
N THR A 10 -7.59 -2.10 -22.74
CA THR A 10 -6.49 -1.26 -22.23
C THR A 10 -6.19 -1.56 -20.78
N TYR A 11 -7.21 -1.68 -19.91
CA TYR A 11 -7.00 -2.09 -18.51
C TYR A 11 -6.33 -3.46 -18.41
N SER A 12 -6.79 -4.45 -19.18
CA SER A 12 -6.18 -5.79 -19.20
C SER A 12 -4.71 -5.74 -19.61
N LYS A 13 -4.37 -4.99 -20.65
CA LYS A 13 -2.96 -4.81 -21.07
C LYS A 13 -2.12 -4.10 -20.03
N MET A 14 -2.67 -3.11 -19.33
CA MET A 14 -2.00 -2.43 -18.23
C MET A 14 -1.73 -3.39 -17.06
N ALA A 15 -2.69 -4.22 -16.70
CA ALA A 15 -2.53 -5.24 -15.67
C ALA A 15 -1.52 -6.33 -16.09
N ASN A 16 -1.54 -6.72 -17.36
CA ASN A 16 -0.58 -7.68 -17.89
C ASN A 16 0.85 -7.14 -17.88
N ALA A 17 1.07 -5.82 -18.00
CA ALA A 17 2.39 -5.22 -17.81
C ALA A 17 2.93 -5.46 -16.38
N ILE A 18 2.09 -5.40 -15.35
CA ILE A 18 2.48 -5.75 -13.97
C ILE A 18 2.85 -7.23 -13.89
N ARG A 19 2.04 -8.13 -14.48
CA ARG A 19 2.26 -9.58 -14.48
C ARG A 19 3.59 -9.95 -15.13
N VAL A 20 3.85 -9.42 -16.33
CA VAL A 20 5.07 -9.76 -17.06
C VAL A 20 6.32 -9.20 -16.40
N LEU A 21 6.32 -7.96 -15.90
CA LEU A 21 7.43 -7.44 -15.13
C LEU A 21 7.70 -8.26 -13.87
N THR A 22 6.65 -8.77 -13.23
CA THR A 22 6.77 -9.64 -12.05
C THR A 22 7.43 -10.96 -12.38
N ILE A 23 6.94 -11.68 -13.39
CA ILE A 23 7.50 -12.99 -13.75
C ILE A 23 8.93 -12.85 -14.26
N ASP A 24 9.22 -11.82 -15.08
CA ASP A 24 10.55 -11.58 -15.61
C ASP A 24 11.57 -11.28 -14.49
N ALA A 25 11.20 -10.43 -13.54
CA ALA A 25 12.07 -10.06 -12.42
C ALA A 25 12.30 -11.23 -11.44
N VAL A 26 11.25 -11.99 -11.12
CA VAL A 26 11.36 -13.16 -10.23
C VAL A 26 12.17 -14.28 -10.87
N GLU A 27 11.99 -14.51 -12.16
CA GLU A 27 12.79 -15.51 -12.90
C GLU A 27 14.26 -15.11 -13.00
N ALA A 28 14.55 -13.85 -13.36
CA ALA A 28 15.91 -13.34 -13.44
C ALA A 28 16.63 -13.41 -12.09
N ALA A 29 15.92 -13.13 -10.99
CA ALA A 29 16.46 -13.25 -9.64
C ALA A 29 16.54 -14.71 -9.14
N ASN A 30 15.91 -15.64 -9.82
CA ASN A 30 15.69 -17.03 -9.37
C ASN A 30 15.14 -17.08 -7.92
N SER A 31 14.37 -16.08 -7.53
CA SER A 31 13.82 -15.91 -6.17
C SER A 31 12.73 -14.86 -6.17
N GLY A 32 11.63 -15.10 -5.44
CA GLY A 32 10.58 -14.12 -5.25
C GLY A 32 9.20 -14.74 -5.18
N HIS A 33 8.18 -13.88 -5.11
CA HIS A 33 6.80 -14.28 -4.91
C HIS A 33 5.93 -13.71 -6.05
N PRO A 34 5.78 -14.43 -7.17
CA PRO A 34 5.05 -13.90 -8.32
C PRO A 34 3.52 -14.02 -8.18
N GLY A 35 3.05 -14.94 -7.35
CA GLY A 35 1.65 -15.37 -7.35
C GLY A 35 0.66 -14.26 -6.99
N MET A 36 0.86 -13.56 -5.87
CA MET A 36 -0.01 -12.46 -5.43
C MET A 36 0.06 -11.25 -6.39
N PRO A 37 1.23 -10.77 -6.84
CA PRO A 37 1.29 -9.70 -7.84
C PRO A 37 0.53 -10.02 -9.12
N MET A 38 0.58 -11.26 -9.60
CA MET A 38 -0.16 -11.68 -10.79
C MET A 38 -1.67 -11.70 -10.54
N GLY A 39 -2.11 -12.18 -9.39
CA GLY A 39 -3.53 -12.22 -8.99
C GLY A 39 -4.13 -10.84 -8.80
N MET A 40 -3.45 -9.97 -8.07
CA MET A 40 -3.93 -8.63 -7.72
C MET A 40 -3.68 -7.57 -8.80
N ALA A 41 -3.10 -7.91 -9.94
CA ALA A 41 -2.75 -6.95 -10.99
C ALA A 41 -3.95 -6.16 -11.50
N ASP A 42 -5.12 -6.77 -11.68
CA ASP A 42 -6.33 -6.08 -12.16
C ASP A 42 -6.87 -5.10 -11.12
N VAL A 43 -6.96 -5.52 -9.87
CA VAL A 43 -7.41 -4.67 -8.74
C VAL A 43 -6.48 -3.48 -8.57
N ALA A 44 -5.16 -3.71 -8.59
CA ALA A 44 -4.15 -2.66 -8.44
C ALA A 44 -4.16 -1.70 -9.63
N THR A 45 -4.32 -2.21 -10.85
CA THR A 45 -4.45 -1.37 -12.06
C THR A 45 -5.65 -0.43 -11.94
N LEU A 46 -6.81 -0.93 -11.54
CA LEU A 46 -7.99 -0.09 -11.39
C LEU A 46 -7.84 0.92 -10.25
N LEU A 47 -7.28 0.51 -9.11
CA LEU A 47 -6.99 1.39 -7.98
C LEU A 47 -6.14 2.58 -8.42
N PHE A 48 -5.00 2.34 -9.06
CA PHE A 48 -4.08 3.39 -9.49
C PHE A 48 -4.64 4.24 -10.63
N SER A 49 -5.45 3.65 -11.51
CA SER A 49 -6.00 4.37 -12.66
C SER A 49 -7.13 5.32 -12.30
N GLU A 50 -8.00 4.94 -11.36
CA GLU A 50 -9.24 5.66 -11.13
C GLU A 50 -9.36 6.29 -9.74
N PHE A 51 -8.75 5.69 -8.72
CA PHE A 51 -9.03 6.04 -7.33
C PHE A 51 -7.86 6.68 -6.58
N LEU A 52 -6.65 6.17 -6.76
CA LEU A 52 -5.49 6.63 -6.00
C LEU A 52 -5.07 8.04 -6.43
N LYS A 53 -4.94 8.92 -5.44
CA LYS A 53 -4.46 10.30 -5.60
C LYS A 53 -2.95 10.33 -5.33
N PHE A 54 -2.13 10.50 -6.36
CA PHE A 54 -0.67 10.50 -6.26
C PHE A 54 -0.03 11.38 -7.33
N ASP A 55 1.18 11.87 -7.06
CA ASP A 55 2.02 12.56 -8.05
C ASP A 55 3.43 11.95 -8.03
N PRO A 56 3.85 11.20 -9.05
CA PRO A 56 5.18 10.59 -9.09
C PRO A 56 6.31 11.62 -9.19
N LYS A 57 6.03 12.88 -9.60
CA LYS A 57 6.99 13.98 -9.63
C LYS A 57 7.14 14.67 -8.28
N ASN A 58 6.14 14.52 -7.39
CA ASN A 58 6.18 14.99 -6.01
C ASN A 58 5.71 13.87 -5.06
N PRO A 59 6.50 12.80 -4.92
CA PRO A 59 6.12 11.62 -4.14
C PRO A 59 5.93 11.92 -2.64
N LYS A 60 6.41 13.08 -2.17
CA LYS A 60 6.27 13.55 -0.78
C LYS A 60 5.11 14.54 -0.59
N TRP A 61 4.25 14.70 -1.59
CA TRP A 61 3.03 15.50 -1.43
C TRP A 61 2.21 15.04 -0.22
N VAL A 62 1.96 15.96 0.69
CA VAL A 62 1.39 15.62 2.01
C VAL A 62 -0.02 15.04 1.91
N ASP A 63 -0.85 15.58 1.00
CA ASP A 63 -2.24 15.13 0.84
C ASP A 63 -2.44 14.09 -0.26
N ARG A 64 -1.35 13.39 -0.70
CA ARG A 64 -1.49 12.20 -1.54
C ARG A 64 -2.16 11.08 -0.77
N ASP A 65 -2.86 10.19 -1.45
CA ASP A 65 -3.30 8.93 -0.84
C ASP A 65 -2.09 8.07 -0.45
N ARG A 66 -2.28 7.20 0.54
CA ARG A 66 -1.27 6.24 0.97
C ARG A 66 -1.59 4.88 0.38
N PHE A 67 -0.59 4.24 -0.20
CA PHE A 67 -0.69 2.86 -0.67
C PHE A 67 0.27 1.99 0.13
N VAL A 68 -0.28 1.04 0.88
CA VAL A 68 0.49 0.11 1.72
C VAL A 68 0.32 -1.31 1.20
N LEU A 69 1.43 -1.95 0.87
CA LEU A 69 1.46 -3.36 0.55
C LEU A 69 1.81 -4.17 1.81
N SER A 70 0.79 -4.57 2.59
CA SER A 70 1.00 -5.37 3.81
C SER A 70 1.47 -6.78 3.50
N ALA A 71 1.02 -7.36 2.39
CA ALA A 71 1.56 -8.60 1.82
C ALA A 71 2.93 -8.33 1.15
N GLY A 72 3.92 -7.88 1.93
CA GLY A 72 5.19 -7.36 1.45
C GLY A 72 6.05 -8.36 0.67
N HIS A 73 5.82 -9.66 0.82
CA HIS A 73 6.46 -10.68 0.01
C HIS A 73 6.15 -10.53 -1.50
N GLY A 74 4.96 -10.04 -1.86
CA GLY A 74 4.60 -9.70 -3.23
C GLY A 74 5.14 -8.35 -3.72
N SER A 75 6.35 -7.97 -3.29
CA SER A 75 6.96 -6.66 -3.51
C SER A 75 7.01 -6.22 -4.98
N MET A 76 7.09 -7.15 -5.93
CA MET A 76 7.07 -6.81 -7.35
C MET A 76 5.79 -6.09 -7.78
N LEU A 77 4.66 -6.26 -7.07
CA LEU A 77 3.45 -5.49 -7.36
C LEU A 77 3.70 -3.99 -7.19
N ILE A 78 4.22 -3.58 -6.04
CA ILE A 78 4.48 -2.14 -5.80
C ILE A 78 5.60 -1.62 -6.69
N TYR A 79 6.67 -2.39 -6.92
CA TYR A 79 7.77 -1.96 -7.77
C TYR A 79 7.33 -1.77 -9.23
N ALA A 80 6.56 -2.71 -9.78
CA ALA A 80 5.99 -2.56 -11.12
C ALA A 80 5.07 -1.33 -11.22
N LEU A 81 4.20 -1.10 -10.23
CA LEU A 81 3.31 0.05 -10.18
C LEU A 81 4.08 1.38 -10.14
N LEU A 82 5.10 1.50 -9.28
CA LEU A 82 5.92 2.71 -9.17
C LEU A 82 6.71 2.97 -10.46
N TYR A 83 7.31 1.93 -11.07
CA TYR A 83 7.98 2.04 -12.36
C TYR A 83 7.02 2.49 -13.46
N LEU A 84 5.90 1.80 -13.63
CA LEU A 84 4.92 2.07 -14.68
C LEU A 84 4.31 3.48 -14.56
N THR A 85 4.00 3.92 -13.35
CA THR A 85 3.41 5.24 -13.09
C THR A 85 4.41 6.40 -13.14
N GLY A 86 5.71 6.13 -13.11
CA GLY A 86 6.74 7.14 -13.41
C GLY A 86 7.43 7.76 -12.21
N TYR A 87 7.52 7.05 -11.11
CA TYR A 87 8.42 7.46 -10.03
C TYR A 87 9.87 7.41 -10.51
N SER A 88 10.64 8.47 -10.23
CA SER A 88 12.00 8.62 -10.75
C SER A 88 13.01 7.69 -10.09
N ASP A 89 12.73 7.25 -8.88
CA ASP A 89 13.63 6.43 -8.07
C ASP A 89 13.72 4.96 -8.51
N ILE A 90 12.80 4.53 -9.37
CA ILE A 90 12.75 3.16 -9.86
C ILE A 90 12.84 3.12 -11.38
N SER A 91 13.95 2.60 -11.88
CA SER A 91 14.21 2.39 -13.30
C SER A 91 13.89 0.94 -13.70
N LEU A 92 13.91 0.66 -15.00
CA LEU A 92 13.82 -0.71 -15.49
C LEU A 92 15.02 -1.55 -15.04
N ASP A 93 16.19 -0.94 -14.91
CA ASP A 93 17.38 -1.65 -14.43
C ASP A 93 17.25 -2.04 -12.96
N GLU A 94 16.58 -1.22 -12.13
CA GLU A 94 16.22 -1.63 -10.76
C GLU A 94 15.26 -2.82 -10.75
N ILE A 95 14.29 -2.87 -11.66
CA ILE A 95 13.38 -4.03 -11.83
C ILE A 95 14.17 -5.29 -12.24
N LYS A 96 15.11 -5.16 -13.19
CA LYS A 96 15.98 -6.27 -13.64
C LYS A 96 16.89 -6.78 -12.53
N ASN A 97 17.29 -5.89 -11.61
CA ASN A 97 18.13 -6.22 -10.46
C ASN A 97 17.32 -6.56 -9.19
N PHE A 98 16.07 -7.00 -9.35
CA PHE A 98 15.24 -7.42 -8.24
C PHE A 98 15.96 -8.42 -7.33
N ARG A 99 15.95 -8.17 -6.02
CA ARG A 99 16.62 -8.98 -4.98
C ARG A 99 18.15 -9.09 -5.12
N GLN A 100 18.79 -8.31 -5.97
CA GLN A 100 20.24 -8.30 -6.04
C GLN A 100 20.84 -7.36 -4.99
N PHE A 101 22.03 -7.70 -4.50
CA PHE A 101 22.70 -6.87 -3.52
C PHE A 101 22.96 -5.47 -4.07
N GLY A 102 22.58 -4.44 -3.32
CA GLY A 102 22.72 -3.03 -3.70
C GLY A 102 21.60 -2.48 -4.59
N SER A 103 20.62 -3.31 -5.01
CA SER A 103 19.43 -2.84 -5.71
C SER A 103 18.40 -2.28 -4.72
N LYS A 104 17.67 -1.24 -5.16
CA LYS A 104 16.56 -0.67 -4.41
C LYS A 104 15.34 -1.59 -4.35
N THR A 105 15.23 -2.55 -5.27
CA THR A 105 14.11 -3.51 -5.36
C THR A 105 14.38 -4.74 -4.50
N ALA A 106 14.42 -4.55 -3.19
CA ALA A 106 14.61 -5.61 -2.21
C ALA A 106 13.46 -6.64 -2.25
N GLY A 107 13.66 -7.81 -1.65
CA GLY A 107 12.64 -8.89 -1.58
C GLY A 107 11.35 -8.47 -0.89
N HIS A 108 11.39 -7.46 -0.05
CA HIS A 108 10.28 -6.81 0.63
C HIS A 108 10.46 -5.29 0.52
N PRO A 109 9.36 -4.50 0.44
CA PRO A 109 9.48 -3.04 0.31
C PRO A 109 10.12 -2.43 1.56
N GLU A 110 11.09 -1.54 1.35
CA GLU A 110 11.78 -0.82 2.42
C GLU A 110 11.51 0.68 2.33
N TYR A 111 11.04 1.26 3.44
CA TYR A 111 10.80 2.69 3.52
C TYR A 111 12.11 3.48 3.44
N GLY A 112 12.11 4.47 2.55
CA GLY A 112 13.29 5.33 2.36
C GLY A 112 14.19 4.93 1.20
N GLU A 113 14.09 3.71 0.68
CA GLU A 113 14.86 3.25 -0.47
C GLU A 113 14.25 3.70 -1.81
N ILE A 114 12.92 3.67 -1.91
CA ILE A 114 12.17 4.09 -3.10
C ILE A 114 11.05 5.03 -2.66
N ASP A 115 10.96 6.20 -3.29
CA ASP A 115 9.82 7.09 -3.10
C ASP A 115 8.52 6.40 -3.54
N GLY A 116 7.48 6.52 -2.71
CA GLY A 116 6.19 5.83 -2.92
C GLY A 116 6.03 4.55 -2.10
N VAL A 117 7.09 4.05 -1.46
CA VAL A 117 7.00 3.02 -0.41
C VAL A 117 6.71 3.72 0.92
N GLU A 118 5.50 3.55 1.44
CA GLU A 118 5.01 4.28 2.63
C GLU A 118 5.50 3.69 3.95
N THR A 119 5.83 2.40 3.98
CA THR A 119 6.32 1.69 5.16
C THR A 119 7.07 0.42 4.76
N THR A 120 8.06 0.03 5.56
CA THR A 120 8.74 -1.25 5.43
C THR A 120 7.77 -2.36 5.80
N THR A 121 7.64 -3.37 4.91
CA THR A 121 6.81 -4.54 5.12
C THR A 121 7.62 -5.81 4.87
N GLY A 122 7.04 -6.96 5.18
CA GLY A 122 7.71 -8.27 5.15
C GLY A 122 7.16 -9.11 6.29
N PRO A 123 7.34 -8.70 7.56
CA PRO A 123 6.58 -9.30 8.66
C PRO A 123 5.09 -9.08 8.45
N LEU A 124 4.31 -10.17 8.36
CA LEU A 124 2.89 -10.14 8.04
C LEU A 124 2.08 -9.37 9.10
N GLY A 125 1.01 -8.70 8.68
CA GLY A 125 0.16 -7.88 9.57
C GLY A 125 0.71 -6.48 9.89
N GLN A 126 2.02 -6.26 9.85
CA GLN A 126 2.63 -4.98 10.22
C GLN A 126 2.20 -3.84 9.29
N GLY A 127 2.18 -4.08 7.98
CA GLY A 127 1.73 -3.07 7.00
C GLY A 127 0.28 -2.64 7.25
N PHE A 128 -0.60 -3.58 7.58
CA PHE A 128 -1.99 -3.27 7.91
C PHE A 128 -2.09 -2.41 9.19
N ALA A 129 -1.35 -2.73 10.23
CA ALA A 129 -1.31 -1.93 11.44
C ALA A 129 -0.76 -0.51 11.19
N ASN A 130 0.27 -0.38 10.36
CA ASN A 130 0.78 0.93 9.91
C ASN A 130 -0.29 1.72 9.12
N ALA A 131 -1.04 1.06 8.24
CA ALA A 131 -2.13 1.70 7.49
C ALA A 131 -3.23 2.25 8.42
N VAL A 132 -3.56 1.54 9.49
CA VAL A 132 -4.47 2.04 10.55
C VAL A 132 -3.89 3.30 11.18
N GLY A 133 -2.60 3.31 11.54
CA GLY A 133 -1.91 4.50 12.06
C GLY A 133 -1.93 5.68 11.10
N MET A 134 -1.72 5.45 9.79
CA MET A 134 -1.78 6.48 8.76
C MET A 134 -3.19 7.09 8.65
N ALA A 135 -4.24 6.26 8.68
CA ALA A 135 -5.62 6.73 8.67
C ALA A 135 -6.00 7.52 9.94
N MET A 136 -5.45 7.14 11.10
CA MET A 136 -5.59 7.93 12.33
C MET A 136 -4.90 9.30 12.20
N ALA A 137 -3.71 9.33 11.62
CA ALA A 137 -2.96 10.57 11.38
C ALA A 137 -3.71 11.50 10.42
N GLU A 138 -4.24 10.97 9.30
CA GLU A 138 -5.09 11.73 8.39
C GLU A 138 -6.24 12.38 9.13
N ARG A 139 -7.00 11.63 9.90
CA ARG A 139 -8.15 12.11 10.65
C ARG A 139 -7.79 13.24 11.63
N GLN A 140 -6.68 13.10 12.34
CA GLN A 140 -6.19 14.12 13.26
C GLN A 140 -5.76 15.40 12.52
N LEU A 141 -5.03 15.25 11.42
CA LEU A 141 -4.59 16.37 10.62
C LEU A 141 -5.78 17.08 9.93
N SER A 142 -6.74 16.32 9.41
CA SER A 142 -7.97 16.84 8.82
C SER A 142 -8.81 17.61 9.84
N ALA A 143 -8.93 17.10 11.07
CA ALA A 143 -9.61 17.80 12.16
C ALA A 143 -8.89 19.11 12.58
N LYS A 144 -7.56 19.13 12.52
CA LYS A 144 -6.75 20.28 12.93
C LYS A 144 -6.64 21.36 11.85
N PHE A 145 -6.49 20.96 10.57
CA PHE A 145 -6.17 21.87 9.48
C PHE A 145 -7.28 22.00 8.41
N GLY A 146 -8.35 21.24 8.57
CA GLY A 146 -9.49 21.23 7.65
C GLY A 146 -9.32 20.26 6.49
N LYS A 147 -10.45 19.78 5.97
CA LYS A 147 -10.53 18.85 4.82
C LYS A 147 -9.99 19.45 3.52
N GLU A 148 -9.96 20.76 3.40
CA GLU A 148 -9.37 21.45 2.24
C GLU A 148 -7.85 21.22 2.14
N ILE A 149 -7.20 20.91 3.25
CA ILE A 149 -5.75 20.72 3.35
C ILE A 149 -5.38 19.26 3.52
N VAL A 150 -6.16 18.47 4.27
CA VAL A 150 -5.91 17.05 4.49
C VAL A 150 -7.20 16.26 4.29
N ASP A 151 -7.24 15.50 3.19
CA ASP A 151 -8.39 14.66 2.78
C ASP A 151 -7.92 13.49 1.91
N HIS A 152 -6.97 12.70 2.41
CA HIS A 152 -6.44 11.55 1.68
C HIS A 152 -6.94 10.23 2.25
N ASN A 153 -6.99 9.22 1.39
CA ASN A 153 -7.30 7.86 1.78
C ASN A 153 -6.02 7.08 2.08
N THR A 154 -6.17 6.00 2.83
CA THR A 154 -5.15 4.97 3.00
C THR A 154 -5.68 3.67 2.42
N TYR A 155 -5.03 3.16 1.37
CA TYR A 155 -5.32 1.86 0.77
C TYR A 155 -4.28 0.85 1.21
N CYS A 156 -4.72 -0.35 1.61
CA CYS A 156 -3.83 -1.38 2.10
C CYS A 156 -4.17 -2.72 1.46
N ILE A 157 -3.21 -3.35 0.75
CA ILE A 157 -3.38 -4.72 0.26
C ILE A 157 -2.90 -5.69 1.33
N VAL A 158 -3.76 -6.67 1.64
CA VAL A 158 -3.49 -7.76 2.59
C VAL A 158 -3.77 -9.11 1.93
N GLY A 159 -3.06 -10.15 2.34
CA GLY A 159 -3.38 -11.55 2.03
C GLY A 159 -3.84 -12.28 3.28
N ASP A 160 -4.21 -13.56 3.13
CA ASP A 160 -4.65 -14.43 4.23
C ASP A 160 -3.66 -14.43 5.40
N GLY A 161 -2.36 -14.63 5.13
CA GLY A 161 -1.33 -14.62 6.17
C GLY A 161 -1.28 -13.31 6.96
N CYS A 162 -1.54 -12.16 6.34
CA CYS A 162 -1.64 -10.89 7.07
C CYS A 162 -2.81 -10.88 8.05
N LEU A 163 -3.94 -11.49 7.67
CA LEU A 163 -5.17 -11.51 8.47
C LEU A 163 -5.14 -12.54 9.60
N MET A 164 -4.21 -13.50 9.55
CA MET A 164 -3.96 -14.49 10.59
C MET A 164 -3.14 -13.93 11.76
N GLU A 165 -2.39 -12.85 11.54
CA GLU A 165 -1.55 -12.24 12.57
C GLU A 165 -2.37 -11.57 13.69
N GLY A 166 -1.97 -11.76 14.94
CA GLY A 166 -2.65 -11.17 16.11
C GLY A 166 -2.81 -9.65 16.02
N ILE A 167 -1.76 -8.95 15.56
CA ILE A 167 -1.79 -7.49 15.40
C ILE A 167 -2.88 -7.03 14.42
N SER A 168 -3.23 -7.84 13.42
CA SER A 168 -4.30 -7.51 12.46
C SER A 168 -5.67 -7.49 13.13
N HIS A 169 -5.93 -8.39 14.07
CA HIS A 169 -7.18 -8.40 14.87
C HIS A 169 -7.28 -7.15 15.74
N GLU A 170 -6.20 -6.78 16.44
CA GLU A 170 -6.14 -5.60 17.29
C GLU A 170 -6.32 -4.31 16.46
N ALA A 171 -5.57 -4.20 15.35
CA ALA A 171 -5.64 -3.04 14.44
C ALA A 171 -7.02 -2.89 13.80
N ALA A 172 -7.64 -3.99 13.35
CA ALA A 172 -8.99 -3.98 12.78
C ALA A 172 -10.05 -3.54 13.79
N SER A 173 -9.98 -4.05 15.02
CA SER A 173 -10.88 -3.66 16.10
C SER A 173 -10.74 -2.17 16.42
N LEU A 174 -9.51 -1.65 16.54
CA LEU A 174 -9.24 -0.24 16.78
C LEU A 174 -9.78 0.64 15.64
N ALA A 175 -9.53 0.28 14.40
CA ALA A 175 -9.98 1.05 13.23
C ALA A 175 -11.50 1.11 13.14
N GLY A 176 -12.20 0.01 13.42
CA GLY A 176 -13.66 -0.04 13.48
C GLY A 176 -14.22 0.83 14.60
N HIS A 177 -13.67 0.73 15.82
CA HIS A 177 -14.04 1.55 16.96
C HIS A 177 -13.85 3.04 16.66
N GLN A 178 -12.74 3.40 16.06
CA GLN A 178 -12.41 4.77 15.66
C GLN A 178 -13.18 5.24 14.42
N ARG A 179 -13.91 4.36 13.70
CA ARG A 179 -14.63 4.70 12.47
C ARG A 179 -13.73 5.39 11.44
N LEU A 180 -12.58 4.80 11.12
CA LEU A 180 -11.60 5.39 10.20
C LEU A 180 -12.06 5.27 8.73
N GLY A 181 -13.04 6.05 8.31
CA GLY A 181 -13.70 5.98 7.00
C GLY A 181 -12.78 6.22 5.79
N LYS A 182 -11.55 6.72 6.00
CA LYS A 182 -10.54 6.89 4.96
C LYS A 182 -9.61 5.68 4.81
N LEU A 183 -9.81 4.61 5.60
CA LEU A 183 -9.06 3.37 5.50
C LEU A 183 -9.83 2.37 4.64
N ILE A 184 -9.21 1.92 3.55
CA ILE A 184 -9.78 0.94 2.62
C ILE A 184 -8.79 -0.21 2.47
N VAL A 185 -9.17 -1.38 2.95
CA VAL A 185 -8.37 -2.60 2.90
C VAL A 185 -8.85 -3.47 1.74
N LEU A 186 -7.89 -3.89 0.90
CA LEU A 186 -8.09 -4.70 -0.29
C LEU A 186 -7.52 -6.09 0.03
N PHE A 187 -8.38 -7.04 0.26
CA PHE A 187 -7.98 -8.40 0.60
C PHE A 187 -7.87 -9.26 -0.66
N ASP A 188 -6.69 -9.83 -0.87
CA ASP A 188 -6.41 -10.84 -1.89
C ASP A 188 -6.95 -12.20 -1.43
N ASP A 189 -8.22 -12.45 -1.73
CA ASP A 189 -8.94 -13.67 -1.35
C ASP A 189 -8.73 -14.76 -2.41
N ASN A 190 -7.52 -15.29 -2.44
CA ASN A 190 -7.12 -16.32 -3.40
C ASN A 190 -7.14 -17.75 -2.83
N GLY A 191 -7.35 -17.91 -1.51
CA GLY A 191 -7.49 -19.19 -0.83
C GLY A 191 -6.20 -20.02 -0.75
N ILE A 192 -5.03 -19.44 -1.04
CA ILE A 192 -3.73 -20.14 -1.04
C ILE A 192 -2.73 -19.45 -0.13
N SER A 193 -2.04 -20.22 0.67
CA SER A 193 -0.87 -19.82 1.43
C SER A 193 0.39 -20.55 0.93
N ILE A 194 1.52 -20.40 1.64
CA ILE A 194 2.81 -20.97 1.21
C ILE A 194 2.78 -22.50 1.08
N ASP A 195 2.04 -23.19 1.96
CA ASP A 195 2.00 -24.66 2.03
C ASP A 195 0.76 -25.28 1.37
N GLY A 196 -0.14 -24.47 0.80
CA GLY A 196 -1.37 -24.97 0.15
C GLY A 196 -2.60 -24.13 0.44
N SER A 197 -3.77 -24.79 0.48
CA SER A 197 -5.05 -24.14 0.78
C SER A 197 -5.06 -23.51 2.17
N THR A 198 -5.67 -22.34 2.29
CA THR A 198 -5.90 -21.68 3.58
C THR A 198 -6.78 -22.48 4.53
N ASP A 199 -7.59 -23.43 4.01
CA ASP A 199 -8.42 -24.36 4.83
C ASP A 199 -7.58 -25.19 5.82
N LEU A 200 -6.26 -25.30 5.59
CA LEU A 200 -5.35 -25.99 6.53
C LEU A 200 -5.18 -25.24 7.86
N THR A 201 -5.40 -23.93 7.85
CA THR A 201 -5.02 -23.06 8.99
C THR A 201 -6.09 -22.07 9.40
N VAL A 202 -7.09 -21.77 8.55
CA VAL A 202 -8.14 -20.78 8.80
C VAL A 202 -9.50 -21.38 8.48
N SER A 203 -10.43 -21.19 9.40
CA SER A 203 -11.86 -21.51 9.24
C SER A 203 -12.76 -20.28 9.46
N ASP A 204 -12.16 -19.12 9.74
CA ASP A 204 -12.87 -17.87 9.97
C ASP A 204 -13.46 -17.31 8.68
N ASP A 205 -14.68 -16.78 8.78
CA ASP A 205 -15.19 -15.88 7.75
C ASP A 205 -14.66 -14.46 7.97
N HIS A 206 -13.70 -14.05 7.14
CA HIS A 206 -13.09 -12.73 7.23
C HIS A 206 -14.10 -11.59 7.05
N ILE A 207 -15.08 -11.73 6.16
CA ILE A 207 -16.12 -10.72 5.93
C ILE A 207 -16.96 -10.52 7.21
N GLU A 208 -17.45 -11.61 7.80
CA GLU A 208 -18.25 -11.54 9.03
C GLU A 208 -17.41 -11.03 10.21
N ARG A 209 -16.14 -11.40 10.29
CA ARG A 209 -15.23 -10.90 11.32
C ARG A 209 -15.07 -9.38 11.25
N PHE A 210 -14.83 -8.81 10.04
CA PHE A 210 -14.71 -7.36 9.87
C PHE A 210 -16.04 -6.64 10.07
N LYS A 211 -17.17 -7.25 9.71
CA LYS A 211 -18.50 -6.72 10.08
C LYS A 211 -18.67 -6.61 11.59
N ALA A 212 -18.25 -7.63 12.35
CA ALA A 212 -18.30 -7.61 13.81
C ALA A 212 -17.43 -6.50 14.42
N TYR A 213 -16.32 -6.13 13.78
CA TYR A 213 -15.52 -4.96 14.15
C TYR A 213 -16.15 -3.61 13.75
N GLY A 214 -17.31 -3.62 13.06
CA GLY A 214 -18.02 -2.40 12.67
C GLY A 214 -17.56 -1.79 11.35
N TRP A 215 -16.87 -2.56 10.51
CA TRP A 215 -16.44 -2.12 9.19
C TRP A 215 -17.56 -2.18 8.13
N HIS A 216 -17.42 -1.42 7.08
CA HIS A 216 -18.10 -1.69 5.81
C HIS A 216 -17.39 -2.84 5.11
N THR A 217 -18.14 -3.82 4.62
CA THR A 217 -17.57 -4.98 3.93
C THR A 217 -18.25 -5.21 2.60
N ALA A 218 -17.49 -5.61 1.60
CA ALA A 218 -17.99 -6.04 0.30
C ALA A 218 -17.06 -7.11 -0.29
N SER A 219 -17.57 -7.87 -1.25
CA SER A 219 -16.75 -8.80 -2.04
C SER A 219 -17.02 -8.61 -3.53
N ALA A 220 -16.01 -8.92 -4.36
CA ALA A 220 -16.10 -8.83 -5.82
C ALA A 220 -15.18 -9.86 -6.47
N ASP A 221 -15.45 -10.19 -7.72
CA ASP A 221 -14.46 -10.84 -8.58
C ASP A 221 -13.34 -9.83 -8.87
N GLY A 222 -12.12 -10.17 -8.44
CA GLY A 222 -10.93 -9.31 -8.60
C GLY A 222 -10.48 -9.16 -10.05
N HIS A 223 -10.98 -9.99 -10.96
CA HIS A 223 -10.68 -9.96 -12.39
C HIS A 223 -11.77 -9.24 -13.21
N ASP A 224 -12.87 -8.82 -12.59
CA ASP A 224 -13.92 -7.98 -13.21
C ASP A 224 -13.73 -6.51 -12.82
N PHE A 225 -13.17 -5.71 -13.73
CA PHE A 225 -12.96 -4.28 -13.52
C PHE A 225 -14.23 -3.50 -13.11
N ASN A 226 -15.42 -3.91 -13.57
CA ASN A 226 -16.66 -3.22 -13.20
C ASN A 226 -17.07 -3.57 -11.77
N ALA A 227 -16.93 -4.83 -11.36
CA ALA A 227 -17.18 -5.26 -10.00
C ALA A 227 -16.20 -4.59 -9.02
N VAL A 228 -14.91 -4.60 -9.33
CA VAL A 228 -13.84 -3.93 -8.55
C VAL A 228 -14.16 -2.44 -8.40
N ARG A 229 -14.47 -1.75 -9.50
CA ARG A 229 -14.84 -0.32 -9.50
C ARG A 229 -16.02 -0.03 -8.59
N SER A 230 -17.04 -0.86 -8.67
CA SER A 230 -18.28 -0.69 -7.90
C SER A 230 -18.00 -0.73 -6.39
N VAL A 231 -17.27 -1.75 -5.91
CA VAL A 231 -17.03 -1.92 -4.47
C VAL A 231 -16.05 -0.88 -3.92
N ILE A 232 -15.02 -0.47 -4.69
CA ILE A 232 -14.12 0.61 -4.26
C ILE A 232 -14.88 1.94 -4.19
N SER A 233 -15.78 2.23 -5.15
CA SER A 233 -16.61 3.44 -5.11
C SER A 233 -17.49 3.47 -3.85
N GLN A 234 -18.15 2.37 -3.52
CA GLN A 234 -18.97 2.26 -2.29
C GLN A 234 -18.12 2.47 -1.03
N ALA A 235 -16.90 1.90 -1.00
CA ALA A 235 -15.98 2.07 0.11
C ALA A 235 -15.58 3.54 0.34
N LYS A 236 -15.36 4.30 -0.73
CA LYS A 236 -15.04 5.74 -0.65
C LYS A 236 -16.17 6.59 -0.08
N ASP A 237 -17.40 6.17 -0.25
CA ASP A 237 -18.59 6.86 0.27
C ASP A 237 -18.93 6.44 1.71
N SER A 238 -18.25 5.41 2.24
CA SER A 238 -18.48 4.89 3.59
C SER A 238 -17.89 5.79 4.67
N SER A 239 -18.65 6.03 5.73
CA SER A 239 -18.15 6.69 6.95
C SER A 239 -17.41 5.72 7.90
N LYS A 240 -17.32 4.43 7.54
CA LYS A 240 -16.64 3.37 8.28
C LYS A 240 -15.40 2.94 7.51
N PRO A 241 -14.38 2.38 8.18
CA PRO A 241 -13.32 1.71 7.44
C PRO A 241 -13.90 0.58 6.57
N SER A 242 -13.29 0.32 5.43
CA SER A 242 -13.83 -0.62 4.45
C SER A 242 -12.89 -1.81 4.26
N PHE A 243 -13.43 -3.01 4.28
CA PHE A 243 -12.75 -4.26 3.98
C PHE A 243 -13.37 -4.88 2.74
N LEU A 244 -12.60 -4.95 1.66
CA LEU A 244 -13.04 -5.41 0.34
C LEU A 244 -12.32 -6.70 0.00
N ALA A 245 -13.04 -7.82 -0.03
CA ALA A 245 -12.51 -9.12 -0.43
C ALA A 245 -12.60 -9.28 -1.95
N PHE A 246 -11.46 -9.43 -2.60
CA PHE A 246 -11.38 -9.68 -4.03
C PHE A 246 -11.06 -11.15 -4.26
N LYS A 247 -12.02 -11.90 -4.84
CA LYS A 247 -11.75 -13.25 -5.31
C LYS A 247 -10.78 -13.17 -6.46
N THR A 248 -9.58 -13.69 -6.28
CA THR A 248 -8.51 -13.71 -7.28
C THR A 248 -8.01 -15.13 -7.49
N GLN A 249 -7.20 -15.29 -8.52
CA GLN A 249 -6.41 -16.48 -8.71
C GLN A 249 -4.95 -16.16 -8.50
N ILE A 250 -4.33 -16.75 -7.47
CA ILE A 250 -2.87 -16.66 -7.31
C ILE A 250 -2.18 -17.14 -8.59
N GLY A 251 -1.18 -16.38 -9.09
CA GLY A 251 -0.52 -16.74 -10.36
C GLY A 251 -1.43 -16.65 -11.57
N PHE A 252 -2.38 -15.71 -11.59
CA PHE A 252 -3.31 -15.54 -12.72
C PHE A 252 -2.59 -15.44 -14.06
N GLY A 253 -3.05 -16.24 -15.01
CA GLY A 253 -2.45 -16.36 -16.34
C GLY A 253 -1.47 -17.52 -16.49
N SER A 254 -1.09 -18.20 -15.38
CA SER A 254 -0.26 -19.41 -15.42
C SER A 254 -1.15 -20.64 -15.57
N PRO A 255 -1.05 -21.39 -16.69
CA PRO A 255 -1.94 -22.53 -16.96
C PRO A 255 -1.76 -23.70 -16.00
N ASN A 256 -0.51 -24.00 -15.60
CA ASN A 256 -0.20 -25.18 -14.80
C ASN A 256 0.05 -24.87 -13.31
N LYS A 257 0.45 -23.64 -12.96
CA LYS A 257 0.79 -23.25 -11.59
C LYS A 257 -0.23 -22.30 -10.98
N GLY A 258 -1.07 -21.66 -11.78
CA GLY A 258 -2.12 -20.75 -11.31
C GLY A 258 -3.12 -21.46 -10.37
N GLY A 259 -3.51 -20.79 -9.29
CA GLY A 259 -4.41 -21.35 -8.28
C GLY A 259 -3.74 -22.35 -7.32
N THR A 260 -2.42 -22.48 -7.34
CA THR A 260 -1.69 -23.43 -6.50
C THR A 260 -0.57 -22.76 -5.69
N ALA A 261 -0.10 -23.40 -4.62
CA ALA A 261 1.03 -22.95 -3.83
C ALA A 261 2.35 -22.91 -4.61
N ALA A 262 2.46 -23.61 -5.76
CA ALA A 262 3.67 -23.67 -6.57
C ALA A 262 4.11 -22.31 -7.13
N CYS A 263 3.19 -21.35 -7.28
CA CYS A 263 3.51 -19.98 -7.72
C CYS A 263 3.53 -18.97 -6.56
N HIS A 264 3.33 -19.39 -5.31
CA HIS A 264 3.32 -18.48 -4.17
C HIS A 264 4.67 -17.80 -3.99
N GLY A 265 5.73 -18.57 -3.76
CA GLY A 265 7.05 -18.06 -3.38
C GLY A 265 8.22 -18.65 -4.19
N ALA A 266 7.99 -19.03 -5.43
CA ALA A 266 9.00 -19.59 -6.31
C ALA A 266 8.86 -19.05 -7.74
N PRO A 267 9.96 -18.99 -8.50
CA PRO A 267 9.93 -18.72 -9.94
C PRO A 267 9.01 -19.72 -10.68
N LEU A 268 8.40 -19.25 -11.75
CA LEU A 268 7.52 -20.11 -12.55
C LEU A 268 8.31 -21.11 -13.43
N GLY A 269 9.55 -20.76 -13.79
CA GLY A 269 10.37 -21.50 -14.74
C GLY A 269 10.06 -21.12 -16.18
N ALA A 270 11.07 -21.26 -17.05
CA ALA A 270 11.04 -20.77 -18.42
C ALA A 270 9.84 -21.32 -19.22
N ASP A 271 9.60 -22.62 -19.16
CA ASP A 271 8.50 -23.25 -19.89
C ASP A 271 7.11 -22.69 -19.49
N GLU A 272 6.90 -22.48 -18.19
CA GLU A 272 5.65 -21.92 -17.69
C GLU A 272 5.49 -20.45 -18.06
N ILE A 273 6.58 -19.68 -18.08
CA ILE A 273 6.57 -18.25 -18.48
C ILE A 273 6.15 -18.11 -19.95
N GLU A 274 6.60 -18.98 -20.84
CA GLU A 274 6.15 -18.99 -22.24
C GLU A 274 4.63 -19.23 -22.34
N LEU A 275 4.11 -20.17 -21.56
CA LEU A 275 2.67 -20.42 -21.49
C LEU A 275 1.89 -19.22 -20.91
N VAL A 276 2.42 -18.57 -19.86
CA VAL A 276 1.82 -17.33 -19.31
C VAL A 276 1.75 -16.24 -20.37
N ARG A 277 2.86 -15.98 -21.09
CA ARG A 277 2.89 -14.98 -22.18
C ARG A 277 1.86 -15.31 -23.27
N SER A 278 1.77 -16.56 -23.67
CA SER A 278 0.76 -17.03 -24.65
C SER A 278 -0.66 -16.79 -24.12
N THR A 279 -0.95 -17.15 -22.87
CA THR A 279 -2.27 -16.99 -22.25
C THR A 279 -2.68 -15.50 -22.13
N LEU A 280 -1.72 -14.63 -21.82
CA LEU A 280 -1.93 -13.19 -21.71
C LEU A 280 -1.92 -12.46 -23.06
N ASN A 281 -1.68 -13.17 -24.17
CA ASN A 281 -1.45 -12.59 -25.50
C ASN A 281 -0.36 -11.51 -25.48
N TRP A 282 0.77 -11.82 -24.84
CA TRP A 282 1.92 -10.93 -24.69
C TRP A 282 3.12 -11.46 -25.44
N SER A 283 3.44 -10.84 -26.57
CA SER A 283 4.48 -11.28 -27.51
C SER A 283 5.83 -10.57 -27.34
N GLU A 284 5.90 -9.61 -26.42
CA GLU A 284 7.12 -8.85 -26.22
C GLU A 284 8.19 -9.67 -25.48
N GLU A 285 9.45 -9.34 -25.73
CA GLU A 285 10.60 -9.92 -25.03
C GLU A 285 10.56 -9.61 -23.52
N PRO A 286 11.31 -10.34 -22.68
CA PRO A 286 11.41 -10.05 -21.26
C PRO A 286 11.78 -8.60 -20.97
N PHE A 287 11.10 -8.00 -19.99
CA PHE A 287 11.24 -6.59 -19.57
C PHE A 287 10.87 -5.55 -20.64
N VAL A 288 10.28 -5.94 -21.75
CA VAL A 288 9.77 -5.02 -22.78
C VAL A 288 8.28 -4.76 -22.56
N ILE A 289 7.93 -3.50 -22.36
CA ILE A 289 6.54 -3.06 -22.25
C ILE A 289 6.23 -2.17 -23.46
N PRO A 290 5.16 -2.44 -24.22
CA PRO A 290 4.75 -1.59 -25.34
C PRO A 290 4.62 -0.13 -24.95
N GLU A 291 5.15 0.76 -25.78
CA GLU A 291 5.14 2.22 -25.52
C GLU A 291 3.72 2.75 -25.25
N SER A 292 2.72 2.24 -25.94
CA SER A 292 1.32 2.64 -25.73
C SER A 292 0.83 2.35 -24.30
N ILE A 293 1.32 1.27 -23.68
CA ILE A 293 0.98 0.89 -22.30
C ILE A 293 1.75 1.75 -21.30
N ILE A 294 3.04 1.99 -21.54
CA ILE A 294 3.84 2.93 -20.74
C ILE A 294 3.17 4.31 -20.73
N VAL A 295 2.79 4.83 -21.90
CA VAL A 295 2.11 6.11 -22.02
C VAL A 295 0.77 6.14 -21.27
N ALA A 296 0.00 5.04 -21.33
CA ALA A 296 -1.25 4.94 -20.57
C ALA A 296 -1.01 5.06 -19.07
N TRP A 297 -0.03 4.34 -18.53
CA TRP A 297 0.37 4.41 -17.12
C TRP A 297 0.90 5.81 -16.73
N ARG A 298 1.78 6.42 -17.53
CA ARG A 298 2.40 7.73 -17.24
C ARG A 298 1.39 8.87 -17.18
N LYS A 299 0.33 8.81 -18.00
CA LYS A 299 -0.77 9.79 -17.97
C LYS A 299 -1.50 9.87 -16.63
N LEU A 300 -1.49 8.80 -15.83
CA LEU A 300 -2.11 8.81 -14.51
C LEU A 300 -1.40 9.78 -13.57
N GLY A 301 -0.07 9.79 -13.58
CA GLY A 301 0.73 10.74 -12.79
C GLY A 301 0.52 12.22 -13.17
N GLU A 302 0.26 12.50 -14.45
CA GLU A 302 -0.05 13.88 -14.90
C GLU A 302 -1.34 14.44 -14.26
N LYS A 303 -2.34 13.58 -14.01
CA LYS A 303 -3.54 13.96 -13.28
C LYS A 303 -3.19 14.36 -11.84
N GLY A 304 -2.38 13.58 -11.17
CA GLY A 304 -1.95 13.86 -9.79
C GLY A 304 -1.21 15.19 -9.67
N GLY A 305 -0.34 15.53 -10.62
CA GLY A 305 0.35 16.81 -10.64
C GLY A 305 -0.57 18.03 -10.76
N LYS A 306 -1.76 17.89 -11.38
CA LYS A 306 -2.78 18.95 -11.40
C LYS A 306 -3.48 19.08 -10.05
N GLU A 307 -3.78 17.96 -9.41
CA GLU A 307 -4.41 17.93 -8.09
C GLU A 307 -3.47 18.49 -7.02
N GLU A 308 -2.20 18.15 -7.08
CA GLU A 308 -1.15 18.67 -6.19
C GLU A 308 -1.00 20.19 -6.32
N LYS A 309 -0.94 20.72 -7.54
CA LYS A 309 -0.91 22.19 -7.77
C LYS A 309 -2.12 22.90 -7.18
N ALA A 310 -3.33 22.36 -7.39
CA ALA A 310 -4.54 22.90 -6.79
C ALA A 310 -4.51 22.87 -5.26
N TRP A 311 -3.95 21.81 -4.66
CA TRP A 311 -3.73 21.71 -3.22
C TRP A 311 -2.72 22.74 -2.72
N GLN A 312 -1.65 23.00 -3.44
CA GLN A 312 -0.67 24.03 -3.09
C GLN A 312 -1.29 25.43 -3.06
N GLU A 313 -2.20 25.75 -3.99
CA GLU A 313 -2.91 27.03 -3.98
C GLU A 313 -3.81 27.15 -2.74
N ARG A 314 -4.51 26.08 -2.32
CA ARG A 314 -5.29 26.08 -1.07
C ARG A 314 -4.39 26.28 0.16
N LEU A 315 -3.23 25.60 0.20
CA LEU A 315 -2.26 25.74 1.28
C LEU A 315 -1.71 27.18 1.38
N LYS A 316 -1.54 27.88 0.27
CA LYS A 316 -1.12 29.30 0.26
C LYS A 316 -2.15 30.22 0.88
N GLN A 317 -3.43 29.86 0.84
CA GLN A 317 -4.54 30.68 1.39
C GLN A 317 -4.70 30.56 2.90
N LEU A 318 -4.04 29.58 3.55
CA LEU A 318 -4.05 29.50 5.01
C LEU A 318 -3.40 30.74 5.64
N GLU A 319 -3.92 31.13 6.80
CA GLU A 319 -3.29 32.15 7.62
C GLU A 319 -1.85 31.77 8.00
N ASN A 320 -0.96 32.76 8.16
CA ASN A 320 0.47 32.50 8.39
C ASN A 320 0.72 31.61 9.60
N GLY A 321 -0.03 31.80 10.70
CA GLY A 321 0.09 30.97 11.90
C GLY A 321 -0.30 29.50 11.66
N GLN A 322 -1.40 29.28 10.97
CA GLN A 322 -1.85 27.93 10.59
C GLN A 322 -0.88 27.27 9.63
N LYS A 323 -0.37 27.99 8.62
CA LYS A 323 0.63 27.50 7.67
C LYS A 323 1.90 27.06 8.39
N GLN A 324 2.41 27.84 9.33
CA GLN A 324 3.60 27.48 10.10
C GLN A 324 3.32 26.28 11.01
N SER A 325 2.16 26.24 11.67
CA SER A 325 1.73 25.08 12.48
C SER A 325 1.65 23.81 11.64
N PHE A 326 1.09 23.89 10.41
CA PHE A 326 1.04 22.75 9.48
C PHE A 326 2.43 22.26 9.13
N LYS A 327 3.32 23.17 8.70
CA LYS A 327 4.72 22.81 8.35
C LYS A 327 5.45 22.13 9.50
N ASN A 328 5.34 22.67 10.71
CA ASN A 328 6.01 22.11 11.90
C ASN A 328 5.43 20.71 12.22
N THR A 329 4.11 20.56 12.12
CA THR A 329 3.45 19.26 12.38
C THR A 329 3.92 18.19 11.38
N ILE A 330 3.98 18.53 10.07
CA ILE A 330 4.41 17.57 9.04
C ILE A 330 5.89 17.19 9.16
N LYS A 331 6.74 18.15 9.58
CA LYS A 331 8.17 17.88 9.81
C LYS A 331 8.45 17.18 11.14
N ALA A 332 7.43 16.94 11.96
CA ALA A 332 7.58 16.47 13.34
C ALA A 332 8.49 17.38 14.20
N GLU A 333 8.57 18.68 13.86
CA GLU A 333 9.34 19.66 14.63
C GLU A 333 8.53 20.08 15.85
N LEU A 334 9.06 19.80 17.05
CA LEU A 334 8.50 20.31 18.30
C LEU A 334 8.84 21.80 18.44
N ASN A 335 7.87 22.58 18.89
CA ASN A 335 8.11 23.98 19.25
C ASN A 335 9.16 24.03 20.38
N SER A 336 10.14 24.91 20.26
CA SER A 336 11.21 25.08 21.26
C SER A 336 10.65 25.33 22.68
N ASN A 337 9.54 26.04 22.80
CA ASN A 337 8.87 26.25 24.09
C ASN A 337 8.34 24.95 24.70
N VAL A 338 7.84 24.01 23.88
CA VAL A 338 7.39 22.69 24.34
C VAL A 338 8.58 21.85 24.78
N LEU A 339 9.67 21.84 24.01
CA LEU A 339 10.91 21.16 24.39
C LEU A 339 11.47 21.72 25.70
N ASN A 340 11.54 23.05 25.87
CA ASN A 340 12.01 23.68 27.09
C ASN A 340 11.09 23.37 28.28
N ALA A 341 9.78 23.38 28.09
CA ALA A 341 8.82 23.02 29.12
C ALA A 341 8.93 21.54 29.53
N LEU A 342 9.14 20.63 28.57
CA LEU A 342 9.41 19.21 28.84
C LEU A 342 10.71 19.01 29.60
N HIS A 343 11.80 19.63 29.17
CA HIS A 343 13.10 19.58 29.86
C HIS A 343 12.97 20.11 31.29
N THR A 344 12.28 21.25 31.50
CA THR A 344 12.08 21.80 32.80
C THR A 344 11.23 20.88 33.70
N LYS A 345 10.14 20.30 33.16
CA LYS A 345 9.30 19.37 33.93
C LYS A 345 10.04 18.07 34.25
N ILE A 346 10.77 17.49 33.31
CA ILE A 346 11.58 16.29 33.57
C ILE A 346 12.63 16.59 34.64
N PHE A 347 13.33 17.73 34.54
CA PHE A 347 14.30 18.16 35.54
C PHE A 347 13.66 18.34 36.93
N CYS A 348 12.48 18.98 37.02
CA CYS A 348 11.76 19.12 38.28
C CYS A 348 11.34 17.77 38.87
N ILE A 349 10.81 16.84 38.04
CA ILE A 349 10.42 15.51 38.52
C ILE A 349 11.63 14.74 39.05
N VAL A 350 12.78 14.78 38.33
CA VAL A 350 14.01 14.12 38.77
C VAL A 350 14.54 14.71 40.07
N VAL A 351 14.56 16.04 40.20
CA VAL A 351 15.02 16.75 41.43
C VAL A 351 14.10 16.48 42.60
N ASP A 352 12.78 16.49 42.41
CA ASP A 352 11.81 16.22 43.46
C ASP A 352 11.85 14.76 43.90
N THR A 353 12.03 13.82 42.94
CA THR A 353 12.20 12.39 43.24
C THR A 353 13.52 12.17 44.02
N MET A 354 14.60 12.88 43.65
CA MET A 354 15.87 12.79 44.37
C MET A 354 15.79 13.39 45.78
N LYS A 355 14.96 14.43 45.99
CA LYS A 355 14.72 15.05 47.31
C LYS A 355 13.84 14.17 48.19
N SER A 356 12.93 13.41 47.63
CA SER A 356 12.00 12.55 48.38
C SER A 356 12.55 11.13 48.66
N SER A 357 13.65 10.75 48.04
CA SER A 357 14.25 9.41 48.17
C SER A 357 15.60 9.48 48.86
N ILE A 358 15.58 9.46 50.20
CA ILE A 358 16.70 8.87 50.97
C ILE A 358 16.48 7.37 50.88
N GLY A 359 16.80 6.76 49.75
CA GLY A 359 16.71 5.32 49.51
C GLY A 359 16.87 5.02 48.05
N CYS A 360 17.93 4.33 47.71
CA CYS A 360 18.36 3.93 46.38
C CYS A 360 17.26 3.63 45.39
N PHE A 361 17.15 4.45 44.34
CA PHE A 361 16.58 4.03 43.07
C PHE A 361 17.56 4.38 41.95
N TYR A 362 18.02 3.33 41.29
CA TYR A 362 18.76 3.41 40.05
C TYR A 362 17.79 3.91 38.97
N VAL A 363 17.99 5.10 38.47
CA VAL A 363 17.35 5.54 37.22
C VAL A 363 18.23 5.02 36.09
N GLY A 364 17.80 3.93 35.48
CA GLY A 364 18.36 3.48 34.21
C GLY A 364 18.12 4.54 33.16
N THR A 365 19.17 5.05 32.56
CA THR A 365 19.18 5.93 31.39
C THR A 365 18.48 5.19 30.26
N VAL A 366 17.31 5.72 29.85
CA VAL A 366 16.73 5.45 28.53
C VAL A 366 17.03 6.68 27.70
N LEU A 367 18.03 6.54 26.84
CA LEU A 367 18.25 7.41 25.69
C LEU A 367 17.44 6.89 24.52
#